data_e54807fdf77416ee26300ed163f337dc
#
_entry.id   e54807fdf77416ee26300ed163f337dc
#
_cell.length_a   1.000
_cell.length_b   1.000
_cell.length_c   1.000
_cell.angle_alpha   90.00
_cell.angle_beta   90.00
_cell.angle_gamma   90.00
#
_symmetry.space_group_name_H-M   'P 1'
#
loop_
_entity.id
_entity.type
_entity.pdbx_description
1 polymer ?
#
loop_
_entity_poly.entity_id
_entity_poly.type
_entity_poly.pdbx_seq_one_letter_code
_entity_poly.pdbx_strand_id
1 'polypeptide(L)'
;MIENGYKPNECDKCIYSKSWNNLHVIISLYVDDMFIFGSNMHVINETKNMLKSHFDMKDLGEVNFILDMKITKTCYRIFLDQSHYVEKILRKYNFRDHIIVATPFDSSVHLFPMNNDDEICNQKDNANVIVSLCSSIDCTRLDIAYAVGVLSKFTSKLSKDHWLAIE
;
A
#
# COMPACT_ATOMS: atom_id res chain seq x y z
N MET A 1 5.87 -10.32 24.15
CA MET A 1 4.44 -10.27 23.69
C MET A 1 3.64 -11.42 24.29
N ILE A 2 3.93 -12.67 23.96
CA ILE A 2 3.14 -13.85 24.39
C ILE A 2 3.07 -13.98 25.91
N GLU A 3 4.18 -13.80 26.62
CA GLU A 3 4.25 -13.80 28.09
C GLU A 3 3.36 -12.74 28.76
N ASN A 4 3.05 -11.65 28.05
CA ASN A 4 2.14 -10.59 28.48
C ASN A 4 0.69 -10.84 28.06
N GLY A 5 0.37 -12.06 27.59
CA GLY A 5 -0.99 -12.48 27.25
C GLY A 5 -1.49 -12.06 25.85
N TYR A 6 -0.59 -11.58 24.97
CA TYR A 6 -0.91 -11.33 23.56
C TYR A 6 -0.86 -12.62 22.76
N LYS A 7 -1.87 -12.83 21.91
CA LYS A 7 -1.95 -13.98 21.02
C LYS A 7 -1.60 -13.56 19.60
N PRO A 8 -0.69 -14.28 18.92
CA PRO A 8 -0.44 -14.04 17.51
C PRO A 8 -1.67 -14.43 16.68
N ASN A 9 -1.91 -13.71 15.60
CA ASN A 9 -2.95 -14.05 14.64
C ASN A 9 -2.56 -15.32 13.87
N GLU A 10 -3.53 -16.13 13.51
CA GLU A 10 -3.28 -17.39 12.81
C GLU A 10 -2.85 -17.16 11.35
N CYS A 11 -3.47 -16.17 10.69
CA CYS A 11 -3.21 -15.85 9.29
C CYS A 11 -1.98 -14.95 9.09
N ASP A 12 -1.71 -14.05 10.04
CA ASP A 12 -0.59 -13.11 9.97
C ASP A 12 0.15 -13.04 11.30
N LYS A 13 1.36 -13.60 11.34
CA LYS A 13 2.19 -13.65 12.55
C LYS A 13 2.76 -12.29 12.98
N CYS A 14 2.63 -11.26 12.16
CA CYS A 14 2.97 -9.89 12.52
C CYS A 14 1.86 -9.18 13.31
N ILE A 15 0.68 -9.80 13.42
CA ILE A 15 -0.45 -9.25 14.16
C ILE A 15 -0.60 -9.98 15.50
N TYR A 16 -0.66 -9.21 16.59
CA TYR A 16 -0.92 -9.71 17.93
C TYR A 16 -2.17 -9.06 18.50
N SER A 17 -2.98 -9.84 19.20
CA SER A 17 -4.20 -9.32 19.85
C SER A 17 -4.30 -9.76 21.29
N LYS A 18 -4.93 -8.92 22.12
CA LYS A 18 -5.28 -9.23 23.49
C LYS A 18 -6.66 -8.66 23.79
N SER A 19 -7.48 -9.46 24.48
CA SER A 19 -8.84 -9.05 24.85
C SER A 19 -9.11 -9.43 26.31
N TRP A 20 -9.64 -8.49 27.09
CA TRP A 20 -10.08 -8.72 28.46
C TRP A 20 -11.15 -7.68 28.86
N ASN A 21 -12.14 -8.10 29.63
CA ASN A 21 -13.19 -7.22 30.17
C ASN A 21 -13.80 -6.25 29.14
N ASN A 22 -14.14 -6.72 27.95
CA ASN A 22 -14.62 -5.92 26.81
C ASN A 22 -13.61 -4.88 26.27
N LEU A 23 -12.36 -4.94 26.71
CA LEU A 23 -11.26 -4.15 26.15
C LEU A 23 -10.50 -4.99 25.14
N HIS A 24 -10.12 -4.36 24.04
CA HIS A 24 -9.39 -5.01 22.94
C HIS A 24 -8.19 -4.16 22.57
N VAL A 25 -7.09 -4.83 22.27
CA VAL A 25 -5.91 -4.22 21.68
C VAL A 25 -5.36 -5.12 20.59
N ILE A 26 -4.95 -4.49 19.50
CA ILE A 26 -4.28 -5.13 18.38
C ILE A 26 -2.96 -4.40 18.17
N ILE A 27 -1.89 -5.18 18.00
CA ILE A 27 -0.56 -4.68 17.66
C ILE A 27 -0.23 -5.26 16.30
N SER A 28 0.10 -4.42 15.35
CA SER A 28 0.60 -4.81 14.03
C SER A 28 2.05 -4.38 13.89
N LEU A 29 2.92 -5.32 13.52
CA LEU A 29 4.33 -5.10 13.27
C LEU A 29 4.56 -4.96 11.77
N TYR A 30 5.26 -3.91 11.37
CA TYR A 30 5.64 -3.71 9.98
C TYR A 30 7.08 -3.21 9.90
N VAL A 31 7.98 -4.13 9.59
CA VAL A 31 9.44 -3.91 9.56
C VAL A 31 9.91 -3.26 10.87
N ASP A 32 10.20 -1.96 10.88
CA ASP A 32 10.66 -1.19 12.04
C ASP A 32 9.53 -0.44 12.76
N ASP A 33 8.33 -0.42 12.17
CA ASP A 33 7.17 0.29 12.72
C ASP A 33 6.23 -0.65 13.47
N MET A 34 5.61 -0.11 14.52
CA MET A 34 4.60 -0.82 15.31
C MET A 34 3.36 0.04 15.44
N PHE A 35 2.21 -0.51 15.04
CA PHE A 35 0.91 0.14 15.17
C PHE A 35 0.11 -0.49 16.30
N ILE A 36 -0.48 0.34 17.17
CA ILE A 36 -1.27 -0.09 18.30
C ILE A 36 -2.68 0.45 18.14
N PHE A 37 -3.63 -0.44 18.02
CA PHE A 37 -5.06 -0.13 17.97
C PHE A 37 -5.71 -0.63 19.25
N GLY A 38 -6.49 0.20 19.92
CA GLY A 38 -7.15 -0.17 21.17
C GLY A 38 -8.54 0.43 21.31
N SER A 39 -9.39 -0.22 22.11
CA SER A 39 -10.75 0.23 22.40
C SER A 39 -10.81 1.62 23.05
N ASN A 40 -9.76 2.00 23.78
CA ASN A 40 -9.62 3.31 24.42
C ASN A 40 -8.14 3.64 24.65
N MET A 41 -7.87 4.89 24.99
CA MET A 41 -6.51 5.39 25.23
C MET A 41 -5.81 4.76 26.43
N HIS A 42 -6.56 4.31 27.45
CA HIS A 42 -5.99 3.65 28.62
C HIS A 42 -5.27 2.36 28.21
N VAL A 43 -5.95 1.50 27.44
CA VAL A 43 -5.41 0.24 26.93
C VAL A 43 -4.21 0.45 26.02
N ILE A 44 -4.26 1.47 25.16
CA ILE A 44 -3.15 1.84 24.29
C ILE A 44 -1.93 2.26 25.12
N ASN A 45 -2.12 3.12 26.11
CA ASN A 45 -1.03 3.61 26.97
C ASN A 45 -0.42 2.49 27.83
N GLU A 46 -1.25 1.60 28.36
CA GLU A 46 -0.79 0.41 29.09
C GLU A 46 0.09 -0.49 28.21
N THR A 47 -0.37 -0.73 26.98
CA THR A 47 0.39 -1.49 25.98
C THR A 47 1.71 -0.79 25.63
N LYS A 48 1.70 0.52 25.39
CA LYS A 48 2.91 1.31 25.14
C LYS A 48 3.91 1.22 26.29
N ASN A 49 3.45 1.32 27.53
CA ASN A 49 4.31 1.22 28.70
C ASN A 49 4.93 -0.17 28.83
N MET A 50 4.15 -1.22 28.62
CA MET A 50 4.66 -2.60 28.60
C MET A 50 5.71 -2.78 27.53
N LEU A 51 5.50 -2.27 26.32
CA LEU A 51 6.47 -2.38 25.22
C LEU A 51 7.75 -1.59 25.52
N LYS A 52 7.65 -0.36 26.02
CA LYS A 52 8.79 0.47 26.40
C LYS A 52 9.64 -0.15 27.52
N SER A 53 9.07 -0.98 28.38
CA SER A 53 9.84 -1.69 29.42
C SER A 53 10.70 -2.82 28.87
N HIS A 54 10.45 -3.29 27.65
CA HIS A 54 11.16 -4.41 27.03
C HIS A 54 12.00 -4.00 25.80
N PHE A 55 11.64 -2.87 25.17
CA PHE A 55 12.27 -2.42 23.92
C PHE A 55 12.57 -0.92 23.99
N ASP A 56 13.70 -0.54 23.45
CA ASP A 56 14.01 0.87 23.21
C ASP A 56 13.24 1.34 21.97
N MET A 57 12.21 2.16 22.17
CA MET A 57 11.33 2.59 21.12
C MET A 57 10.84 4.03 21.30
N LYS A 58 10.67 4.72 20.18
CA LYS A 58 10.14 6.08 20.12
C LYS A 58 8.63 6.02 19.88
N ASP A 59 7.87 6.74 20.71
CA ASP A 59 6.45 6.94 20.50
C ASP A 59 6.22 8.11 19.54
N LEU A 60 5.67 7.81 18.36
CA LEU A 60 5.39 8.79 17.31
C LEU A 60 4.01 9.45 17.46
N GLY A 61 3.21 9.04 18.45
CA GLY A 61 1.88 9.58 18.68
C GLY A 61 0.79 8.95 17.84
N GLU A 62 -0.25 9.73 17.48
CA GLU A 62 -1.33 9.26 16.64
C GLU A 62 -0.87 9.18 15.17
N VAL A 63 -1.19 8.05 14.52
CA VAL A 63 -0.78 7.81 13.14
C VAL A 63 -1.66 8.61 12.18
N ASN A 64 -1.00 9.41 11.32
CA ASN A 64 -1.66 10.17 10.25
C ASN A 64 -1.31 9.63 8.86
N PHE A 65 -0.20 8.90 8.75
CA PHE A 65 0.25 8.26 7.51
C PHE A 65 0.79 6.87 7.81
N ILE A 66 0.44 5.91 6.97
CA ILE A 66 0.93 4.53 6.99
C ILE A 66 1.06 4.03 5.55
N LEU A 67 2.22 3.48 5.17
CA LEU A 67 2.43 2.87 3.85
C LEU A 67 1.97 3.77 2.68
N ASP A 68 2.38 5.04 2.69
CA ASP A 68 1.94 6.05 1.71
C ASP A 68 0.42 6.33 1.69
N MET A 69 -0.34 5.82 2.66
CA MET A 69 -1.75 6.16 2.88
C MET A 69 -1.90 7.22 3.96
N LYS A 70 -2.71 8.22 3.68
CA LYS A 70 -3.17 9.19 4.68
C LYS A 70 -4.36 8.60 5.44
N ILE A 71 -4.29 8.67 6.77
CA ILE A 71 -5.37 8.26 7.65
C ILE A 71 -6.08 9.51 8.14
N THR A 72 -7.36 9.62 7.85
CA THR A 72 -8.21 10.69 8.39
C THR A 72 -9.29 10.07 9.25
N LYS A 73 -9.28 10.40 10.54
CA LYS A 73 -10.23 9.90 11.53
C LYS A 73 -11.31 10.93 11.82
N THR A 74 -12.54 10.52 11.76
CA THR A 74 -13.70 11.28 12.23
C THR A 74 -14.36 10.57 13.41
N CYS A 75 -15.37 11.18 14.03
CA CYS A 75 -16.10 10.57 15.16
C CYS A 75 -16.71 9.20 14.81
N TYR A 76 -17.00 8.94 13.53
CA TYR A 76 -17.72 7.74 13.09
C TYR A 76 -16.99 6.90 12.04
N ARG A 77 -15.91 7.41 11.43
CA ARG A 77 -15.27 6.76 10.29
C ARG A 77 -13.77 7.00 10.28
N ILE A 78 -13.05 6.05 9.70
CA ILE A 78 -11.65 6.17 9.33
C ILE A 78 -11.60 6.15 7.80
N PHE A 79 -10.96 7.17 7.21
CA PHE A 79 -10.70 7.24 5.79
C PHE A 79 -9.24 6.92 5.52
N LEU A 80 -9.02 6.06 4.55
CA LEU A 80 -7.71 5.75 4.00
C LEU A 80 -7.63 6.39 2.61
N ASP A 81 -6.64 7.24 2.38
CA ASP A 81 -6.50 8.02 1.16
C ASP A 81 -5.07 7.93 0.62
N GLN A 82 -4.93 7.52 -0.63
CA GLN A 82 -3.66 7.45 -1.36
C GLN A 82 -3.49 8.59 -2.39
N SER A 83 -4.34 9.60 -2.42
CA SER A 83 -4.28 10.68 -3.42
C SER A 83 -2.89 11.30 -3.51
N HIS A 84 -2.22 11.48 -2.37
CA HIS A 84 -0.86 12.02 -2.33
C HIS A 84 0.16 11.08 -3.02
N TYR A 85 0.04 9.77 -2.81
CA TYR A 85 0.90 8.78 -3.45
C TYR A 85 0.67 8.71 -4.96
N VAL A 86 -0.59 8.67 -5.39
CA VAL A 86 -0.98 8.69 -6.80
C VAL A 86 -0.45 9.95 -7.48
N GLU A 87 -0.62 11.12 -6.85
CA GLU A 87 -0.09 12.38 -7.39
C GLU A 87 1.44 12.37 -7.52
N LYS A 88 2.15 11.75 -6.57
CA LYS A 88 3.60 11.58 -6.62
C LYS A 88 4.02 10.71 -7.82
N ILE A 89 3.29 9.62 -8.12
CA ILE A 89 3.53 8.77 -9.30
C ILE A 89 3.31 9.58 -10.58
N LEU A 90 2.15 10.24 -10.71
CA LEU A 90 1.80 11.03 -11.89
C LEU A 90 2.83 12.13 -12.17
N ARG A 91 3.33 12.80 -11.12
CA ARG A 91 4.42 13.79 -11.26
C ARG A 91 5.74 13.16 -11.70
N LYS A 92 6.11 12.04 -11.07
CA LYS A 92 7.40 11.37 -11.32
C LYS A 92 7.54 10.92 -12.76
N TYR A 93 6.45 10.46 -13.36
CA TYR A 93 6.43 9.92 -14.73
C TYR A 93 5.82 10.88 -15.76
N ASN A 94 5.50 12.13 -15.34
CA ASN A 94 4.95 13.19 -16.19
C ASN A 94 3.58 12.85 -16.82
N PHE A 95 2.73 12.10 -16.10
CA PHE A 95 1.39 11.69 -16.55
C PHE A 95 0.27 12.65 -16.13
N ARG A 96 0.60 13.82 -15.55
CA ARG A 96 -0.40 14.76 -15.00
C ARG A 96 -1.36 15.34 -16.04
N ASP A 97 -0.86 15.56 -17.25
CA ASP A 97 -1.59 16.23 -18.32
C ASP A 97 -2.27 15.24 -19.26
N HIS A 98 -2.26 13.96 -18.95
CA HIS A 98 -2.90 12.93 -19.74
C HIS A 98 -4.42 12.91 -19.53
N ILE A 99 -5.14 12.45 -20.54
CA ILE A 99 -6.60 12.41 -20.53
C ILE A 99 -7.07 11.36 -19.52
N ILE A 100 -7.96 11.77 -18.62
CA ILE A 100 -8.60 10.88 -17.66
C ILE A 100 -9.56 9.94 -18.41
N VAL A 101 -9.32 8.64 -18.31
CA VAL A 101 -10.19 7.60 -18.87
C VAL A 101 -11.10 7.00 -17.79
N ALA A 102 -12.31 6.60 -18.19
CA ALA A 102 -13.30 6.05 -17.25
C ALA A 102 -13.00 4.59 -16.85
N THR A 103 -12.30 3.84 -17.72
CA THR A 103 -11.98 2.43 -17.51
C THR A 103 -10.47 2.22 -17.42
N PRO A 104 -9.97 1.49 -16.42
CA PRO A 104 -8.53 1.24 -16.25
C PRO A 104 -7.87 0.44 -17.37
N PHE A 105 -8.65 -0.23 -18.21
CA PHE A 105 -8.16 -1.06 -19.30
C PHE A 105 -9.11 -0.99 -20.49
N ASP A 106 -8.55 -0.74 -21.68
CA ASP A 106 -9.28 -0.82 -22.94
C ASP A 106 -9.09 -2.22 -23.55
N SER A 107 -10.16 -3.00 -23.57
CA SER A 107 -10.15 -4.36 -24.12
C SER A 107 -9.96 -4.41 -25.64
N SER A 108 -10.07 -3.29 -26.36
CA SER A 108 -9.81 -3.20 -27.79
C SER A 108 -8.30 -3.13 -28.11
N VAL A 109 -7.48 -2.75 -27.11
CA VAL A 109 -6.03 -2.68 -27.27
C VAL A 109 -5.42 -4.07 -27.07
N HIS A 110 -4.89 -4.64 -28.16
CA HIS A 110 -4.18 -5.91 -28.13
C HIS A 110 -2.68 -5.67 -28.00
N LEU A 111 -2.13 -5.99 -26.85
CA LEU A 111 -0.70 -5.90 -26.59
C LEU A 111 -0.02 -7.22 -27.02
N PHE A 112 0.96 -7.13 -27.90
CA PHE A 112 1.74 -8.26 -28.38
C PHE A 112 3.19 -8.18 -27.88
N PRO A 113 3.88 -9.31 -27.72
CA PRO A 113 5.31 -9.31 -27.45
C PRO A 113 6.07 -8.50 -28.51
N MET A 114 7.06 -7.72 -28.08
CA MET A 114 7.89 -6.89 -28.94
C MET A 114 8.55 -7.71 -30.05
N ASN A 115 8.49 -7.22 -31.29
CA ASN A 115 9.23 -7.74 -32.43
C ASN A 115 10.61 -7.06 -32.52
N ASN A 116 11.52 -7.62 -33.33
CA ASN A 116 12.90 -7.11 -33.45
C ASN A 116 13.00 -5.69 -34.04
N ASP A 117 11.94 -5.24 -34.74
CA ASP A 117 11.88 -3.92 -35.39
C ASP A 117 11.18 -2.85 -34.51
N ASP A 118 10.70 -3.22 -33.34
CA ASP A 118 10.00 -2.28 -32.43
C ASP A 118 10.99 -1.34 -31.74
N GLU A 119 10.58 -0.10 -31.52
CA GLU A 119 11.35 0.90 -30.79
C GLU A 119 11.42 0.54 -29.30
N ILE A 120 12.64 0.42 -28.76
CA ILE A 120 12.89 0.02 -27.37
C ILE A 120 12.62 1.21 -26.45
N CYS A 121 11.66 1.07 -25.55
CA CYS A 121 11.41 2.01 -24.47
C CYS A 121 12.29 1.73 -23.22
N ASN A 122 12.36 2.70 -22.31
CA ASN A 122 13.12 2.56 -21.07
C ASN A 122 12.50 1.48 -20.16
N GLN A 123 13.04 0.29 -20.24
CA GLN A 123 12.59 -0.88 -19.48
C GLN A 123 12.61 -0.64 -17.96
N LYS A 124 13.59 0.11 -17.45
CA LYS A 124 13.70 0.40 -16.02
C LYS A 124 12.58 1.30 -15.51
N ASP A 125 12.22 2.32 -16.30
CA ASP A 125 11.13 3.22 -15.92
C ASP A 125 9.80 2.50 -15.94
N ASN A 126 9.55 1.65 -16.95
CA ASN A 126 8.36 0.81 -17.00
C ASN A 126 8.24 -0.11 -15.77
N ALA A 127 9.30 -0.85 -15.44
CA ALA A 127 9.29 -1.71 -14.25
C ALA A 127 8.99 -0.92 -12.97
N ASN A 128 9.57 0.28 -12.83
CA ASN A 128 9.31 1.15 -11.68
C ASN A 128 7.87 1.66 -11.64
N VAL A 129 7.26 2.00 -12.79
CA VAL A 129 5.84 2.38 -12.86
C VAL A 129 4.96 1.22 -12.43
N ILE A 130 5.17 0.03 -12.98
CA ILE A 130 4.40 -1.18 -12.63
C ILE A 130 4.49 -1.47 -11.13
N VAL A 131 5.68 -1.43 -10.54
CA VAL A 131 5.86 -1.62 -9.08
C VAL A 131 5.09 -0.56 -8.28
N SER A 132 5.14 0.71 -8.71
CA SER A 132 4.40 1.79 -8.06
C SER A 132 2.88 1.59 -8.15
N LEU A 133 2.38 1.12 -9.29
CA LEU A 133 0.97 0.79 -9.47
C LEU A 133 0.55 -0.43 -8.63
N CYS A 134 1.40 -1.46 -8.52
CA CYS A 134 1.15 -2.60 -7.61
C CYS A 134 0.97 -2.14 -6.16
N SER A 135 1.80 -1.21 -5.66
CA SER A 135 1.63 -0.64 -4.32
C SER A 135 0.29 0.10 -4.16
N SER A 136 -0.24 0.72 -5.23
CA SER A 136 -1.57 1.34 -5.20
C SER A 136 -2.69 0.30 -5.15
N ILE A 137 -2.55 -0.82 -5.87
CA ILE A 137 -3.50 -1.93 -5.88
C ILE A 137 -3.65 -2.52 -4.47
N ASP A 138 -2.52 -2.84 -3.83
CA ASP A 138 -2.48 -3.50 -2.53
C ASP A 138 -3.17 -2.68 -1.43
N CYS A 139 -3.24 -1.36 -1.60
CA CYS A 139 -3.79 -0.48 -0.59
C CYS A 139 -5.22 -0.02 -0.87
N THR A 140 -5.50 0.57 -2.05
CA THR A 140 -6.78 1.25 -2.32
C THR A 140 -7.33 1.08 -3.73
N ARG A 141 -6.53 0.67 -4.73
CA ARG A 141 -6.88 0.68 -6.16
C ARG A 141 -6.98 -0.72 -6.76
N LEU A 142 -7.80 -1.58 -6.17
CA LEU A 142 -8.10 -2.92 -6.70
C LEU A 142 -8.69 -2.88 -8.12
N ASP A 143 -9.32 -1.79 -8.51
CA ASP A 143 -9.91 -1.57 -9.83
C ASP A 143 -8.90 -1.64 -10.98
N ILE A 144 -7.63 -1.24 -10.74
CA ILE A 144 -6.56 -1.29 -11.77
C ILE A 144 -5.81 -2.64 -11.80
N ALA A 145 -6.11 -3.58 -10.93
CA ALA A 145 -5.34 -4.83 -10.77
C ALA A 145 -5.25 -5.65 -12.06
N TYR A 146 -6.34 -5.73 -12.82
CA TYR A 146 -6.35 -6.45 -14.08
C TYR A 146 -5.43 -5.78 -15.12
N ALA A 147 -5.52 -4.47 -15.29
CA ALA A 147 -4.71 -3.70 -16.23
C ALA A 147 -3.21 -3.85 -15.93
N VAL A 148 -2.83 -3.64 -14.68
CA VAL A 148 -1.44 -3.79 -14.23
C VAL A 148 -0.96 -5.24 -14.37
N GLY A 149 -1.81 -6.22 -14.11
CA GLY A 149 -1.52 -7.65 -14.31
C GLY A 149 -1.25 -8.00 -15.78
N VAL A 150 -1.97 -7.38 -16.72
CA VAL A 150 -1.70 -7.55 -18.16
C VAL A 150 -0.38 -6.89 -18.55
N LEU A 151 -0.17 -5.64 -18.16
CA LEU A 151 1.03 -4.86 -18.48
C LEU A 151 2.32 -5.46 -17.88
N SER A 152 2.23 -6.05 -16.70
CA SER A 152 3.37 -6.68 -16.01
C SER A 152 3.98 -7.85 -16.79
N LYS A 153 3.23 -8.48 -17.70
CA LYS A 153 3.74 -9.56 -18.57
C LYS A 153 4.80 -9.09 -19.57
N PHE A 154 4.83 -7.80 -19.88
CA PHE A 154 5.68 -7.20 -20.90
C PHE A 154 6.88 -6.43 -20.33
N THR A 155 7.16 -6.50 -19.03
CA THR A 155 8.25 -5.75 -18.38
C THR A 155 9.64 -6.05 -18.92
N SER A 156 9.87 -7.23 -19.51
CA SER A 156 11.17 -7.64 -20.05
C SER A 156 11.39 -7.25 -21.53
N LYS A 157 10.32 -7.02 -22.29
CA LYS A 157 10.36 -6.66 -23.70
C LYS A 157 9.28 -5.62 -23.99
N LEU A 158 9.64 -4.36 -23.82
CA LEU A 158 8.73 -3.23 -23.87
C LEU A 158 8.80 -2.52 -25.21
N SER A 159 7.69 -2.45 -25.93
CA SER A 159 7.49 -1.59 -27.07
C SER A 159 6.85 -0.26 -26.67
N LYS A 160 6.81 0.69 -27.61
CA LYS A 160 6.14 1.97 -27.43
C LYS A 160 4.64 1.83 -27.12
N ASP A 161 3.98 0.85 -27.71
CA ASP A 161 2.55 0.58 -27.48
C ASP A 161 2.27 0.16 -26.05
N HIS A 162 3.17 -0.61 -25.44
CA HIS A 162 3.04 -0.97 -24.00
C HIS A 162 3.19 0.25 -23.11
N TRP A 163 4.09 1.19 -23.47
CA TRP A 163 4.24 2.43 -22.71
C TRP A 163 2.99 3.30 -22.80
N LEU A 164 2.44 3.47 -24.02
CA LEU A 164 1.20 4.22 -24.24
C LEU A 164 -0.02 3.61 -23.49
N ALA A 165 -0.01 2.29 -23.29
CA ALA A 165 -1.07 1.62 -22.54
C ALA A 165 -0.96 1.80 -21.01
N ILE A 166 0.18 2.30 -20.50
CA ILE A 166 0.39 2.64 -19.08
C ILE A 166 -0.06 4.08 -18.80
N GLU A 167 0.03 4.98 -19.76
CA GLU A 167 -0.35 6.39 -19.67
C GLU A 167 -1.87 6.58 -19.56
#